data_19a4b3ae6ab5bfa8c8627b8362a09689
#
_entry.id   19a4b3ae6ab5bfa8c8627b8362a09689
#
_cell.length_a   1.000
_cell.length_b   1.000
_cell.length_c   1.000
_cell.angle_alpha   90.00
_cell.angle_beta   90.00
_cell.angle_gamma   90.00
#
_symmetry.space_group_name_H-M   'P 1'
#
loop_
_entity.id
_entity.type
_entity.pdbx_description
1 polymer ?
#
loop_
_entity_poly.entity_id
_entity_poly.type
_entity_poly.pdbx_seq_one_letter_code
_entity_poly.pdbx_strand_id
1 'polypeptide(L)'
;MCIRDRIPCIIKRRYFKKEVYVVYKIVKKQTLNQAVELMEIHAPYVARKCEPGQFIIIRVDEDGERVPLTIADYDREKETVTIIYQVVGYTTELLSKKAEGDYVQDFVGPLGQPAPLHKCDRVIGVAGGVGAAPLYPQLRKLAKMGVPVDVIIGGKSAEFVILKELFEEFCDNVYICLLYTSPSPRD
;
A
#
# COMPACT_ATOMS: atom_id res chain seq x y z
N MET A 1 -9.48 32.71 -24.31
CA MET A 1 -9.47 31.25 -24.14
C MET A 1 -8.32 30.95 -23.24
N CYS A 2 -8.60 30.85 -21.90
CA CYS A 2 -7.58 30.72 -20.88
C CYS A 2 -7.12 29.27 -20.79
N ILE A 3 -5.82 29.05 -20.98
CA ILE A 3 -5.12 27.83 -20.69
C ILE A 3 -4.98 27.75 -19.15
N ARG A 4 -5.98 27.20 -18.46
CA ARG A 4 -6.02 27.09 -17.00
C ARG A 4 -5.99 25.66 -16.49
N ASP A 5 -5.81 24.69 -17.36
CA ASP A 5 -5.93 23.28 -17.03
C ASP A 5 -4.62 22.57 -17.29
N ARG A 6 -3.83 22.36 -16.24
CA ARG A 6 -2.80 21.34 -16.00
C ARG A 6 -1.59 21.82 -15.17
N ILE A 7 -1.87 22.55 -14.09
CA ILE A 7 -0.82 22.76 -13.09
C ILE A 7 -1.07 21.72 -11.99
N PRO A 8 -0.14 20.78 -11.75
CA PRO A 8 -0.26 19.86 -10.63
C PRO A 8 -0.36 20.67 -9.34
N CYS A 9 -1.26 20.29 -8.46
CA CYS A 9 -1.45 20.97 -7.20
C CYS A 9 -0.19 20.91 -6.36
N ILE A 10 0.36 22.05 -6.13
CA ILE A 10 1.66 22.26 -5.49
C ILE A 10 1.40 22.74 -4.09
N ILE A 11 1.65 21.88 -3.09
CA ILE A 11 1.58 22.29 -1.69
C ILE A 11 2.80 23.13 -1.35
N LYS A 12 2.58 24.46 -1.14
CA LYS A 12 3.61 25.35 -0.62
C LYS A 12 3.87 25.07 0.85
N ARG A 13 4.96 24.37 1.17
CA ARG A 13 5.51 24.37 2.53
C ARG A 13 6.62 25.41 2.61
N ARG A 14 6.35 26.53 3.29
CA ARG A 14 7.39 27.50 3.66
C ARG A 14 8.25 26.94 4.79
N TYR A 15 9.43 26.43 4.44
CA TYR A 15 10.52 26.24 5.37
C TYR A 15 11.76 26.96 4.82
N PHE A 16 12.20 27.98 5.51
CA PHE A 16 13.45 28.74 5.26
C PHE A 16 13.79 29.02 3.79
N LYS A 17 13.32 30.14 3.26
CA LYS A 17 13.76 30.85 2.02
C LYS A 17 13.85 30.07 0.69
N LYS A 18 13.45 28.79 0.63
CA LYS A 18 13.19 28.10 -0.64
C LYS A 18 11.77 27.51 -0.58
N GLU A 19 10.92 27.90 -1.48
CA GLU A 19 9.64 27.24 -1.69
C GLU A 19 9.94 25.83 -2.23
N VAL A 20 9.76 24.81 -1.41
CA VAL A 20 9.88 23.40 -1.81
C VAL A 20 8.49 22.94 -2.20
N TYR A 21 8.30 22.73 -3.48
CA TYR A 21 7.07 22.15 -4.01
C TYR A 21 7.17 20.61 -3.88
N VAL A 22 6.35 20.02 -3.06
CA VAL A 22 6.26 18.57 -2.94
C VAL A 22 5.14 18.09 -3.87
N VAL A 23 5.53 17.33 -4.87
CA VAL A 23 4.62 16.77 -5.86
C VAL A 23 4.59 15.26 -5.68
N TYR A 24 3.40 14.71 -5.44
CA TYR A 24 3.21 13.28 -5.23
C TYR A 24 2.82 12.61 -6.55
N LYS A 25 3.84 12.18 -7.29
CA LYS A 25 3.67 11.56 -8.60
C LYS A 25 3.40 10.07 -8.48
N ILE A 26 2.42 9.56 -9.22
CA ILE A 26 2.18 8.12 -9.40
C ILE A 26 3.25 7.62 -10.38
N VAL A 27 4.14 6.75 -9.90
CA VAL A 27 5.25 6.23 -10.72
C VAL A 27 4.95 4.84 -11.28
N LYS A 28 4.02 4.11 -10.65
CA LYS A 28 3.54 2.82 -11.13
C LYS A 28 2.11 2.61 -10.72
N LYS A 29 1.32 1.99 -11.60
CA LYS A 29 -0.02 1.51 -11.33
C LYS A 29 -0.19 0.10 -11.86
N GLN A 30 -0.83 -0.77 -11.08
CA GLN A 30 -1.09 -2.15 -11.45
C GLN A 30 -2.44 -2.61 -10.89
N THR A 31 -3.27 -3.18 -11.73
CA THR A 31 -4.50 -3.86 -11.30
C THR A 31 -4.12 -5.27 -10.84
N LEU A 32 -4.39 -5.60 -9.58
CA LEU A 32 -4.12 -6.91 -9.01
C LEU A 32 -5.27 -7.89 -9.25
N ASN A 33 -6.51 -7.40 -9.19
CA ASN A 33 -7.72 -8.11 -9.57
C ASN A 33 -8.86 -7.12 -9.88
N GLN A 34 -10.09 -7.60 -10.08
CA GLN A 34 -11.25 -6.77 -10.46
C GLN A 34 -11.56 -5.61 -9.49
N ALA A 35 -11.13 -5.70 -8.24
CA ALA A 35 -11.46 -4.75 -7.19
C ALA A 35 -10.24 -4.17 -6.46
N VAL A 36 -9.04 -4.64 -6.72
CA VAL A 36 -7.82 -4.26 -5.97
C VAL A 36 -6.77 -3.73 -6.91
N GLU A 37 -6.26 -2.56 -6.57
CA GLU A 37 -5.19 -1.89 -7.30
C GLU A 37 -3.97 -1.64 -6.41
N LEU A 38 -2.82 -1.61 -7.05
CA LEU A 38 -1.53 -1.22 -6.48
C LEU A 38 -1.08 0.09 -7.14
N MET A 39 -0.63 1.02 -6.33
CA MET A 39 0.06 2.24 -6.79
C MET A 39 1.37 2.45 -6.03
N GLU A 40 2.41 2.80 -6.77
CA GLU A 40 3.64 3.36 -6.21
C GLU A 40 3.62 4.88 -6.42
N ILE A 41 3.84 5.61 -5.33
CA ILE A 41 3.80 7.07 -5.32
C ILE A 41 5.15 7.59 -4.85
N HIS A 42 5.73 8.51 -5.62
CA HIS A 42 6.96 9.20 -5.23
C HIS A 42 6.67 10.13 -4.05
N ALA A 43 7.15 9.75 -2.88
CA ALA A 43 6.93 10.44 -1.61
C ALA A 43 8.19 10.37 -0.73
N PRO A 44 9.25 11.14 -1.04
CA PRO A 44 10.58 11.00 -0.43
C PRO A 44 10.56 11.07 1.10
N TYR A 45 9.81 12.00 1.65
CA TYR A 45 9.75 12.20 3.10
C TYR A 45 9.10 11.00 3.81
N VAL A 46 8.04 10.45 3.23
CA VAL A 46 7.34 9.29 3.79
C VAL A 46 8.20 8.04 3.63
N ALA A 47 8.71 7.78 2.43
CA ALA A 47 9.53 6.62 2.11
C ALA A 47 10.76 6.46 3.03
N ARG A 48 11.41 7.59 3.37
CA ARG A 48 12.59 7.58 4.26
C ARG A 48 12.28 7.24 5.70
N LYS A 49 11.06 7.51 6.18
CA LYS A 49 10.68 7.43 7.61
C LYS A 49 9.66 6.35 7.93
N CYS A 50 8.96 5.82 6.93
CA CYS A 50 7.92 4.84 7.20
C CYS A 50 8.49 3.49 7.63
N GLU A 51 7.70 2.82 8.45
CA GLU A 51 7.95 1.48 8.97
C GLU A 51 6.69 0.62 8.81
N PRO A 52 6.82 -0.72 8.78
CA PRO A 52 5.69 -1.62 8.70
C PRO A 52 4.63 -1.36 9.79
N GLY A 53 3.35 -1.44 9.41
CA GLY A 53 2.22 -1.20 10.30
C GLY A 53 1.71 0.25 10.29
N GLN A 54 2.42 1.18 9.65
CA GLN A 54 1.99 2.56 9.50
C GLN A 54 1.11 2.76 8.26
N PHE A 55 0.45 3.91 8.20
CA PHE A 55 -0.45 4.30 7.14
C PHE A 55 -0.18 5.73 6.66
N ILE A 56 -0.81 6.11 5.57
CA ILE A 56 -0.85 7.48 5.05
C ILE A 56 -2.30 7.95 4.95
N ILE A 57 -2.48 9.25 4.85
CA ILE A 57 -3.73 9.85 4.41
C ILE A 57 -3.51 10.43 3.01
N ILE A 58 -4.32 9.99 2.07
CA ILE A 58 -4.31 10.46 0.68
C ILE A 58 -5.55 11.32 0.41
N ARG A 59 -5.37 12.35 -0.41
CA ARG A 59 -6.44 13.12 -1.06
C ARG A 59 -6.14 13.21 -2.54
N VAL A 60 -7.09 12.82 -3.37
CA VAL A 60 -6.86 12.63 -4.81
C VAL A 60 -6.82 13.97 -5.56
N ASP A 61 -7.76 14.86 -5.26
CA ASP A 61 -7.93 16.19 -5.85
C ASP A 61 -8.35 17.24 -4.79
N GLU A 62 -8.60 18.48 -5.21
CA GLU A 62 -8.94 19.59 -4.31
C GLU A 62 -10.25 19.37 -3.55
N ASP A 63 -11.24 18.78 -4.19
CA ASP A 63 -12.56 18.50 -3.64
C ASP A 63 -12.67 17.10 -3.02
N GLY A 64 -11.60 16.30 -3.13
CA GLY A 64 -11.55 14.92 -2.66
C GLY A 64 -11.50 14.78 -1.14
N GLU A 65 -12.11 13.72 -0.64
CA GLU A 65 -12.03 13.35 0.76
C GLU A 65 -10.63 12.83 1.11
N ARG A 66 -10.26 12.95 2.38
CA ARG A 66 -9.05 12.36 2.93
C ARG A 66 -9.32 10.95 3.39
N VAL A 67 -8.63 9.98 2.79
CA VAL A 67 -8.79 8.55 3.08
C VAL A 67 -7.50 7.98 3.64
N PRO A 68 -7.55 7.25 4.78
CA PRO A 68 -6.41 6.53 5.31
C PRO A 68 -6.17 5.26 4.51
N LEU A 69 -4.93 5.02 4.07
CA LEU A 69 -4.51 3.80 3.40
C LEU A 69 -3.23 3.27 4.03
N THR A 70 -3.18 1.97 4.27
CA THR A 70 -2.00 1.34 4.85
C THR A 70 -0.84 1.33 3.86
N ILE A 71 0.37 1.53 4.36
CA ILE A 71 1.59 1.38 3.57
C ILE A 71 1.83 -0.12 3.36
N ALA A 72 1.74 -0.55 2.10
CA ALA A 72 1.96 -1.94 1.71
C ALA A 72 3.44 -2.25 1.47
N ASP A 73 4.19 -1.29 0.97
CA ASP A 73 5.64 -1.36 0.80
C ASP A 73 6.26 0.02 0.65
N TYR A 74 7.58 0.07 0.68
CA TYR A 74 8.35 1.29 0.43
C TYR A 74 9.75 0.97 -0.08
N ASP A 75 10.26 1.85 -0.92
CA ASP A 75 11.63 1.83 -1.42
C ASP A 75 12.31 3.16 -1.05
N ARG A 76 13.35 3.08 -0.21
CA ARG A 76 14.07 4.27 0.28
C ARG A 76 15.02 4.86 -0.77
N GLU A 77 15.50 4.05 -1.71
CA GLU A 77 16.41 4.48 -2.77
C GLU A 77 15.63 5.17 -3.90
N LYS A 78 14.50 4.57 -4.31
CA LYS A 78 13.57 5.15 -5.29
C LYS A 78 12.69 6.24 -4.71
N GLU A 79 12.70 6.41 -3.39
CA GLU A 79 11.87 7.37 -2.66
C GLU A 79 10.37 7.17 -2.91
N THR A 80 9.93 5.92 -3.06
CA THR A 80 8.54 5.55 -3.34
C THR A 80 7.87 4.85 -2.17
N VAL A 81 6.56 5.01 -2.10
CA VAL A 81 5.66 4.31 -1.17
C VAL A 81 4.61 3.59 -1.99
N THR A 82 4.43 2.31 -1.70
CA THR A 82 3.42 1.47 -2.33
C THR A 82 2.18 1.39 -1.46
N ILE A 83 1.04 1.69 -2.04
CA ILE A 83 -0.28 1.46 -1.46
C ILE A 83 -1.03 0.41 -2.27
N ILE A 84 -1.79 -0.43 -1.58
CA ILE A 84 -2.70 -1.39 -2.19
C ILE A 84 -4.07 -1.14 -1.58
N TYR A 85 -5.06 -0.93 -2.42
CA TYR A 85 -6.39 -0.55 -1.98
C TYR A 85 -7.47 -1.25 -2.79
N GLN A 86 -8.62 -1.44 -2.14
CA GLN A 86 -9.82 -1.95 -2.80
C GLN A 86 -10.66 -0.77 -3.29
N VAL A 87 -11.15 -0.88 -4.52
CA VAL A 87 -12.06 0.11 -5.13
C VAL A 87 -13.47 -0.16 -4.63
N VAL A 88 -13.90 0.56 -3.58
CA VAL A 88 -15.18 0.33 -2.90
C VAL A 88 -15.98 1.61 -2.63
N GLY A 89 -15.46 2.79 -2.96
CA GLY A 89 -16.12 4.06 -2.71
C GLY A 89 -15.56 5.19 -3.54
N TYR A 90 -16.21 6.35 -3.48
CA TYR A 90 -15.95 7.49 -4.36
C TYR A 90 -14.47 7.86 -4.48
N THR A 91 -13.76 8.02 -3.36
CA THR A 91 -12.33 8.41 -3.37
C THR A 91 -11.44 7.33 -3.99
N THR A 92 -11.71 6.05 -3.71
CA THR A 92 -10.95 4.94 -4.32
C THR A 92 -11.28 4.76 -5.80
N GLU A 93 -12.51 5.10 -6.23
CA GLU A 93 -12.87 5.18 -7.65
C GLU A 93 -12.19 6.34 -8.37
N LEU A 94 -12.07 7.52 -7.73
CA LEU A 94 -11.30 8.63 -8.28
C LEU A 94 -9.81 8.27 -8.40
N LEU A 95 -9.26 7.62 -7.38
CA LEU A 95 -7.87 7.16 -7.38
C LEU A 95 -7.64 6.12 -8.50
N SER A 96 -8.60 5.22 -8.71
CA SER A 96 -8.51 4.20 -9.76
C SER A 96 -8.53 4.78 -11.18
N LYS A 97 -9.04 5.99 -11.38
CA LYS A 97 -9.02 6.71 -12.68
C LYS A 97 -7.70 7.41 -12.97
N LYS A 98 -6.84 7.58 -11.97
CA LYS A 98 -5.49 8.12 -12.16
C LYS A 98 -4.60 7.12 -12.89
N ALA A 99 -3.68 7.64 -13.68
CA ALA A 99 -2.70 6.86 -14.44
C ALA A 99 -1.28 7.09 -13.94
N GLU A 100 -0.35 6.27 -14.40
CA GLU A 100 1.08 6.54 -14.22
C GLU A 100 1.45 7.89 -14.83
N GLY A 101 2.20 8.68 -14.07
CA GLY A 101 2.55 10.05 -14.43
C GLY A 101 1.63 11.11 -13.87
N ASP A 102 0.42 10.75 -13.43
CA ASP A 102 -0.49 11.66 -12.73
C ASP A 102 -0.02 11.97 -11.32
N TYR A 103 -0.74 12.86 -10.65
CA TYR A 103 -0.43 13.35 -9.32
C TYR A 103 -1.62 13.22 -8.39
N VAL A 104 -1.33 13.03 -7.11
CA VAL A 104 -2.32 13.16 -6.03
C VAL A 104 -2.09 14.45 -5.27
N GLN A 105 -3.18 15.02 -4.75
CA GLN A 105 -3.21 16.33 -4.10
C GLN A 105 -2.43 16.34 -2.78
N ASP A 106 -2.78 15.42 -1.88
CA ASP A 106 -2.12 15.26 -0.58
C ASP A 106 -1.70 13.80 -0.38
N PHE A 107 -0.52 13.63 0.20
CA PHE A 107 0.00 12.33 0.64
C PHE A 107 0.72 12.55 1.98
N VAL A 108 -0.02 12.39 3.07
CA VAL A 108 0.43 12.74 4.42
C VAL A 108 0.81 11.50 5.18
N GLY A 109 2.02 11.43 5.69
CA GLY A 109 2.53 10.31 6.46
C GLY A 109 4.02 10.43 6.79
N PRO A 110 4.61 9.37 7.36
CA PRO A 110 3.92 8.21 7.90
C PRO A 110 3.10 8.55 9.14
N LEU A 111 1.98 7.89 9.33
CA LEU A 111 1.07 8.06 10.47
C LEU A 111 0.91 6.72 11.21
N GLY A 112 0.46 6.80 12.47
CA GLY A 112 0.35 5.64 13.34
C GLY A 112 1.69 5.19 13.93
N GLN A 113 1.64 4.15 14.74
CA GLN A 113 2.83 3.55 15.35
C GLN A 113 3.35 2.40 14.49
N PRO A 114 4.66 2.21 14.36
CA PRO A 114 5.21 1.02 13.76
C PRO A 114 4.74 -0.24 14.48
N ALA A 115 4.56 -1.33 13.75
CA ALA A 115 4.26 -2.63 14.34
C ALA A 115 5.40 -3.07 15.28
N PRO A 116 5.10 -3.53 16.51
CA PRO A 116 6.11 -3.97 17.47
C PRO A 116 6.62 -5.36 17.09
N LEU A 117 7.50 -5.42 16.09
CA LEU A 117 8.05 -6.67 15.58
C LEU A 117 9.26 -7.09 16.41
N HIS A 118 9.21 -8.30 16.96
CA HIS A 118 10.27 -8.88 17.78
C HIS A 118 10.73 -10.23 17.19
N LYS A 119 11.98 -10.60 17.44
CA LYS A 119 12.47 -11.94 17.12
C LYS A 119 11.69 -13.00 17.91
N CYS A 120 11.28 -14.04 17.23
CA CYS A 120 10.63 -15.23 17.77
C CYS A 120 11.13 -16.46 17.01
N ASP A 121 10.79 -17.64 17.49
CA ASP A 121 11.26 -18.89 16.87
C ASP A 121 10.65 -19.11 15.49
N ARG A 122 9.39 -18.72 15.30
CA ARG A 122 8.65 -18.78 14.02
C ARG A 122 7.46 -17.84 14.08
N VAL A 123 7.04 -17.32 12.92
CA VAL A 123 5.82 -16.53 12.76
C VAL A 123 4.94 -17.14 11.68
N ILE A 124 3.62 -17.13 11.90
CA ILE A 124 2.62 -17.49 10.90
C ILE A 124 1.75 -16.26 10.67
N GLY A 125 1.81 -15.72 9.46
CA GLY A 125 0.92 -14.65 9.04
C GLY A 125 -0.37 -15.20 8.44
N VAL A 126 -1.51 -14.61 8.77
CA VAL A 126 -2.82 -14.99 8.20
C VAL A 126 -3.49 -13.76 7.65
N ALA A 127 -3.84 -13.78 6.38
CA ALA A 127 -4.53 -12.68 5.73
C ALA A 127 -5.61 -13.15 4.76
N GLY A 128 -6.63 -12.33 4.56
CA GLY A 128 -7.69 -12.55 3.57
C GLY A 128 -7.80 -11.36 2.61
N GLY A 129 -7.81 -11.64 1.31
CA GLY A 129 -7.97 -10.62 0.27
C GLY A 129 -6.98 -9.47 0.41
N VAL A 130 -7.49 -8.22 0.42
CA VAL A 130 -6.66 -7.00 0.55
C VAL A 130 -5.87 -6.92 1.86
N GLY A 131 -6.24 -7.70 2.89
CA GLY A 131 -5.50 -7.79 4.16
C GLY A 131 -4.08 -8.35 4.01
N ALA A 132 -3.74 -8.99 2.89
CA ALA A 132 -2.38 -9.39 2.56
C ALA A 132 -1.43 -8.18 2.41
N ALA A 133 -1.94 -7.02 1.96
CA ALA A 133 -1.15 -5.82 1.75
C ALA A 133 -0.52 -5.25 3.04
N PRO A 134 -1.26 -5.01 4.15
CA PRO A 134 -0.65 -4.57 5.41
C PRO A 134 0.19 -5.64 6.09
N LEU A 135 -0.03 -6.91 5.83
CA LEU A 135 0.73 -8.01 6.41
C LEU A 135 2.12 -8.16 5.75
N TYR A 136 2.19 -7.93 4.45
CA TYR A 136 3.41 -8.13 3.65
C TYR A 136 4.66 -7.43 4.21
N PRO A 137 4.68 -6.12 4.49
CA PRO A 137 5.87 -5.43 4.97
C PRO A 137 6.29 -5.90 6.36
N GLN A 138 5.35 -6.36 7.19
CA GLN A 138 5.62 -6.85 8.54
C GLN A 138 6.35 -8.19 8.48
N LEU A 139 5.82 -9.15 7.72
CA LEU A 139 6.44 -10.47 7.56
C LEU A 139 7.81 -10.37 6.86
N ARG A 140 7.92 -9.53 5.82
CA ARG A 140 9.19 -9.29 5.15
C ARG A 140 10.26 -8.73 6.11
N LYS A 141 9.87 -7.83 7.03
CA LYS A 141 10.79 -7.31 8.05
C LYS A 141 11.22 -8.40 9.02
N LEU A 142 10.32 -9.27 9.47
CA LEU A 142 10.64 -10.41 10.34
C LEU A 142 11.58 -11.41 9.65
N ALA A 143 11.32 -11.75 8.38
CA ALA A 143 12.20 -12.59 7.58
C ALA A 143 13.62 -12.00 7.48
N LYS A 144 13.75 -10.68 7.23
CA LYS A 144 15.03 -9.96 7.23
C LYS A 144 15.74 -9.98 8.60
N MET A 145 15.00 -10.14 9.69
CA MET A 145 15.57 -10.34 11.03
C MET A 145 15.99 -11.80 11.31
N GLY A 146 15.81 -12.70 10.33
CA GLY A 146 16.15 -14.12 10.42
C GLY A 146 15.10 -14.97 11.14
N VAL A 147 13.85 -14.48 11.22
CA VAL A 147 12.72 -15.26 11.76
C VAL A 147 12.14 -16.12 10.63
N PRO A 148 11.98 -17.45 10.84
CA PRO A 148 11.23 -18.31 9.91
C PRO A 148 9.79 -17.83 9.77
N VAL A 149 9.31 -17.70 8.51
CA VAL A 149 8.00 -17.12 8.20
C VAL A 149 7.17 -18.08 7.36
N ASP A 150 5.98 -18.39 7.83
CA ASP A 150 4.94 -19.01 7.04
C ASP A 150 3.78 -18.01 6.82
N VAL A 151 3.05 -18.14 5.70
CA VAL A 151 1.88 -17.31 5.46
C VAL A 151 0.70 -18.15 4.96
N ILE A 152 -0.50 -17.80 5.43
CA ILE A 152 -1.77 -18.35 4.96
C ILE A 152 -2.55 -17.20 4.32
N ILE A 153 -2.85 -17.30 3.02
CA ILE A 153 -3.59 -16.29 2.29
C ILE A 153 -4.95 -16.85 1.91
N GLY A 154 -6.00 -16.25 2.45
CA GLY A 154 -7.39 -16.58 2.15
C GLY A 154 -7.95 -15.76 1.01
N GLY A 155 -8.80 -16.37 0.18
CA GLY A 155 -9.55 -15.69 -0.88
C GLY A 155 -10.90 -16.37 -1.16
N LYS A 156 -11.86 -15.61 -1.70
CA LYS A 156 -13.13 -16.17 -2.17
C LYS A 156 -12.91 -17.16 -3.32
N SER A 157 -11.99 -16.82 -4.22
CA SER A 157 -11.49 -17.66 -5.31
C SER A 157 -10.03 -17.31 -5.58
N ALA A 158 -9.35 -18.05 -6.43
CA ALA A 158 -7.93 -17.86 -6.72
C ALA A 158 -7.59 -16.47 -7.23
N GLU A 159 -8.48 -15.82 -7.97
CA GLU A 159 -8.32 -14.45 -8.49
C GLU A 159 -8.30 -13.36 -7.39
N PHE A 160 -8.82 -13.65 -6.19
CA PHE A 160 -8.78 -12.74 -5.04
C PHE A 160 -7.57 -12.96 -4.13
N VAL A 161 -6.72 -13.92 -4.44
CA VAL A 161 -5.43 -14.11 -3.77
C VAL A 161 -4.44 -13.14 -4.39
N ILE A 162 -3.98 -12.17 -3.61
CA ILE A 162 -3.01 -11.16 -4.06
C ILE A 162 -1.65 -11.36 -3.38
N LEU A 163 -0.58 -10.89 -4.00
CA LEU A 163 0.79 -10.86 -3.48
C LEU A 163 1.41 -12.26 -3.20
N LYS A 164 0.82 -13.33 -3.71
CA LYS A 164 1.34 -14.69 -3.49
C LYS A 164 2.81 -14.80 -3.87
N GLU A 165 3.15 -14.38 -5.06
CA GLU A 165 4.52 -14.44 -5.62
C GLU A 165 5.51 -13.63 -4.75
N LEU A 166 5.08 -12.48 -4.22
CA LEU A 166 5.92 -11.66 -3.35
C LEU A 166 6.16 -12.29 -1.97
N PHE A 167 5.19 -13.04 -1.44
CA PHE A 167 5.39 -13.81 -0.22
C PHE A 167 6.32 -15.02 -0.46
N GLU A 168 6.23 -15.67 -1.62
CA GLU A 168 7.08 -16.79 -1.99
C GLU A 168 8.57 -16.42 -2.07
N GLU A 169 8.91 -15.13 -2.22
CA GLU A 169 10.30 -14.66 -2.26
C GLU A 169 11.03 -14.79 -0.91
N PHE A 170 10.29 -14.81 0.22
CA PHE A 170 10.92 -14.78 1.56
C PHE A 170 10.26 -15.67 2.61
N CYS A 171 9.07 -16.21 2.37
CA CYS A 171 8.40 -17.13 3.27
C CYS A 171 8.90 -18.56 3.06
N ASP A 172 9.04 -19.32 4.15
CA ASP A 172 9.36 -20.74 4.09
C ASP A 172 8.24 -21.54 3.44
N ASN A 173 6.98 -21.19 3.77
CA ASN A 173 5.80 -21.80 3.20
C ASN A 173 4.69 -20.76 2.94
N VAL A 174 4.01 -20.90 1.81
CA VAL A 174 2.84 -20.09 1.43
C VAL A 174 1.65 -21.03 1.23
N TYR A 175 0.63 -20.89 2.05
CA TYR A 175 -0.59 -21.68 1.98
C TYR A 175 -1.74 -20.84 1.44
N ILE A 176 -2.47 -21.38 0.47
CA ILE A 176 -3.66 -20.75 -0.09
C ILE A 176 -4.91 -21.45 0.42
N CYS A 177 -5.81 -20.69 1.03
CA CYS A 177 -7.10 -21.16 1.51
C CYS A 177 -8.22 -20.50 0.70
N LEU A 178 -9.00 -21.29 -0.03
CA LEU A 178 -10.15 -20.80 -0.79
C LEU A 178 -11.44 -21.24 -0.12
N LEU A 179 -12.48 -20.39 -0.16
CA LEU A 179 -13.77 -20.70 0.46
C LEU A 179 -14.40 -22.01 -0.03
N TYR A 180 -14.13 -22.40 -1.28
CA TYR A 180 -14.64 -23.65 -1.87
C TYR A 180 -13.86 -24.90 -1.48
N THR A 181 -12.69 -24.73 -0.84
CA THR A 181 -11.83 -25.85 -0.41
C THR A 181 -11.94 -26.17 1.07
N SER A 182 -12.59 -25.31 1.85
CA SER A 182 -12.80 -25.51 3.28
C SER A 182 -14.29 -25.63 3.58
N PRO A 183 -14.79 -26.77 4.09
CA PRO A 183 -16.17 -26.87 4.55
C PRO A 183 -16.39 -25.86 5.69
N SER A 184 -17.45 -25.06 5.57
CA SER A 184 -17.84 -24.13 6.62
C SER A 184 -18.28 -24.92 7.85
N PRO A 185 -17.87 -24.56 9.08
CA PRO A 185 -18.38 -25.17 10.31
C PRO A 185 -19.89 -24.95 10.54
N ARG A 186 -20.55 -24.21 9.64
CA ARG A 186 -21.98 -23.83 9.75
C ARG A 186 -22.88 -24.49 8.69
N ASP A 187 -22.33 -25.35 7.83
CA ASP A 187 -23.09 -26.12 6.83
C ASP A 187 -23.49 -27.49 7.38
#